data_ca51eefdfa048885e053ee04a5eb1a38
#
_entry.id   ca51eefdfa048885e053ee04a5eb1a38
#
_cell.length_a   1.000
_cell.length_b   1.000
_cell.length_c   1.000
_cell.angle_alpha   90.00
_cell.angle_beta   90.00
_cell.angle_gamma   90.00
#
_symmetry.space_group_name_H-M   'P 1'
#
loop_
_entity.id
_entity.type
_entity.pdbx_description
1 polymer ?
#
loop_
_entity_poly.entity_id
_entity_poly.type
_entity_poly.pdbx_seq_one_letter_code
_entity_poly.pdbx_strand_id
1 'polypeptide(L)'
;MSFLIDTNIISEVRKGDRCNPHVSRWYASIADDDLFFSTLVLGEIRKGVELARPRDPDKSAALERWLFEVETAFAGRVLGIDNAVSDQWGRMSAVRPIPVIDGLLAATAVTNGLTLVTANDRDVAGLGAVVHNPFRSGEDRQV
;
A
#
# COMPACT_ATOMS: atom_id res chain seq x y z
N MET A 1 -12.78 -8.70 7.44
CA MET A 1 -12.23 -7.36 7.18
C MET A 1 -11.07 -7.51 6.20
N SER A 2 -11.06 -6.69 5.18
CA SER A 2 -10.04 -6.76 4.14
C SER A 2 -9.26 -5.45 4.04
N PHE A 3 -8.02 -5.53 3.53
CA PHE A 3 -7.05 -4.46 3.61
C PHE A 3 -6.43 -4.16 2.24
N LEU A 4 -6.21 -2.88 1.97
CA LEU A 4 -5.44 -2.41 0.82
C LEU A 4 -4.05 -2.00 1.33
N ILE A 5 -3.01 -2.67 0.83
CA ILE A 5 -1.64 -2.53 1.36
C ILE A 5 -0.87 -1.53 0.50
N ASP A 6 -0.34 -0.47 1.13
CA ASP A 6 0.54 0.49 0.47
C ASP A 6 1.94 -0.10 0.27
N THR A 7 2.67 0.47 -0.68
CA THR A 7 4.04 0.06 -1.02
C THR A 7 4.97 0.08 0.19
N ASN A 8 4.86 1.09 1.06
CA ASN A 8 5.74 1.20 2.24
C ASN A 8 5.55 0.03 3.22
N ILE A 9 4.35 -0.57 3.27
CA ILE A 9 4.09 -1.73 4.13
C ILE A 9 4.70 -2.99 3.52
N ILE A 10 4.45 -3.27 2.23
CA ILE A 10 4.98 -4.48 1.60
C ILE A 10 6.51 -4.43 1.48
N SER A 11 7.08 -3.23 1.29
CA SER A 11 8.52 -3.04 1.29
C SER A 11 9.13 -3.32 2.67
N GLU A 12 8.42 -2.96 3.74
CA GLU A 12 8.86 -3.29 5.10
C GLU A 12 8.82 -4.80 5.34
N VAL A 13 7.73 -5.46 4.95
CA VAL A 13 7.56 -6.91 5.06
C VAL A 13 8.67 -7.66 4.31
N ARG A 14 9.10 -7.14 3.16
CA ARG A 14 10.17 -7.72 2.34
C ARG A 14 11.50 -7.83 3.08
N LYS A 15 11.74 -7.02 4.11
CA LYS A 15 12.99 -7.05 4.89
C LYS A 15 13.19 -8.35 5.69
N GLY A 16 12.15 -9.17 5.82
CA GLY A 16 12.24 -10.43 6.56
C GLY A 16 12.55 -10.20 8.04
N ASP A 17 13.67 -10.75 8.52
CA ASP A 17 14.06 -10.63 9.93
C ASP A 17 14.35 -9.19 10.37
N ARG A 18 14.60 -8.28 9.43
CA ARG A 18 14.84 -6.87 9.71
C ARG A 18 13.58 -6.04 9.66
N CYS A 19 12.44 -6.67 9.43
CA CYS A 19 11.14 -5.99 9.41
C CYS A 19 10.83 -5.43 10.78
N ASN A 20 10.17 -4.25 10.82
CA ASN A 20 9.64 -3.69 12.05
C ASN A 20 8.75 -4.73 12.75
N PRO A 21 8.97 -5.01 14.07
CA PRO A 21 8.23 -6.06 14.78
C PRO A 21 6.71 -5.85 14.79
N HIS A 22 6.23 -4.62 14.86
CA HIS A 22 4.81 -4.31 14.85
C HIS A 22 4.18 -4.64 13.50
N VAL A 23 4.87 -4.26 12.41
CA VAL A 23 4.43 -4.55 11.04
C VAL A 23 4.43 -6.06 10.79
N SER A 24 5.50 -6.74 11.17
CA SER A 24 5.64 -8.19 11.02
C SER A 24 4.51 -8.94 11.74
N ARG A 25 4.24 -8.54 12.97
CA ARG A 25 3.19 -9.17 13.79
C ARG A 25 1.81 -8.94 13.20
N TRP A 26 1.53 -7.70 12.77
CA TRP A 26 0.26 -7.39 12.13
C TRP A 26 0.07 -8.20 10.85
N TYR A 27 1.08 -8.20 9.96
CA TYR A 27 1.01 -8.88 8.67
C TYR A 27 0.78 -10.38 8.85
N ALA A 28 1.48 -11.00 9.80
CA ALA A 28 1.33 -12.43 10.10
C ALA A 28 -0.06 -12.78 10.65
N SER A 29 -0.77 -11.81 11.23
CA SER A 29 -2.10 -12.02 11.80
C SER A 29 -3.23 -11.99 10.77
N ILE A 30 -2.95 -11.58 9.51
CA ILE A 30 -3.97 -11.38 8.48
C ILE A 30 -3.91 -12.53 7.47
N ALA A 31 -5.08 -13.08 7.12
CA ALA A 31 -5.17 -14.10 6.08
C ALA A 31 -4.83 -13.49 4.71
N ASP A 32 -4.12 -14.25 3.89
CA ASP A 32 -3.69 -13.78 2.55
C ASP A 32 -4.88 -13.31 1.69
N ASP A 33 -6.01 -13.99 1.78
CA ASP A 33 -7.21 -13.64 1.00
C ASP A 33 -7.81 -12.29 1.39
N ASP A 34 -7.45 -11.74 2.54
CA ASP A 34 -7.90 -10.43 3.02
C ASP A 34 -6.97 -9.29 2.62
N LEU A 35 -5.88 -9.58 1.91
CA LEU A 35 -4.89 -8.62 1.48
C LEU A 35 -5.04 -8.30 0.00
N PHE A 36 -5.19 -7.01 -0.31
CA PHE A 36 -5.36 -6.50 -1.67
C PHE A 36 -4.29 -5.47 -1.99
N PHE A 37 -3.97 -5.33 -3.29
CA PHE A 37 -3.08 -4.30 -3.79
C PHE A 37 -3.79 -3.42 -4.82
N SER A 38 -3.26 -2.22 -4.99
CA SER A 38 -3.56 -1.36 -6.14
C SER A 38 -2.53 -1.61 -7.25
N THR A 39 -2.95 -1.45 -8.50
CA THR A 39 -2.03 -1.40 -9.64
C THR A 39 -0.96 -0.33 -9.45
N LEU A 40 -1.25 0.73 -8.69
CA LEU A 40 -0.29 1.79 -8.34
C LEU A 40 0.90 1.26 -7.55
N VAL A 41 0.68 0.30 -6.65
CA VAL A 41 1.76 -0.31 -5.87
C VAL A 41 2.72 -1.07 -6.79
N LEU A 42 2.18 -1.81 -7.76
CA LEU A 42 3.00 -2.51 -8.76
C LEU A 42 3.82 -1.50 -9.57
N GLY A 43 3.20 -0.38 -9.95
CA GLY A 43 3.90 0.70 -10.65
C GLY A 43 5.02 1.32 -9.82
N GLU A 44 4.81 1.51 -8.52
CA GLU A 44 5.85 2.05 -7.63
C GLU A 44 7.02 1.07 -7.47
N ILE A 45 6.75 -0.22 -7.39
CA ILE A 45 7.81 -1.24 -7.35
C ILE A 45 8.59 -1.22 -8.67
N ARG A 46 7.90 -1.16 -9.83
CA ARG A 46 8.54 -1.05 -11.14
C ARG A 46 9.43 0.20 -11.22
N LYS A 47 8.96 1.32 -10.71
CA LYS A 47 9.77 2.54 -10.63
C LYS A 47 11.06 2.29 -9.85
N GLY A 48 10.98 1.59 -8.73
CA GLY A 48 12.16 1.22 -7.95
C GLY A 48 13.14 0.35 -8.73
N VAL A 49 12.64 -0.62 -9.50
CA VAL A 49 13.45 -1.47 -10.40
C VAL A 49 14.23 -0.60 -11.38
N GLU A 50 13.55 0.30 -12.07
CA GLU A 50 14.16 1.12 -13.11
C GLU A 50 15.14 2.16 -12.57
N LEU A 51 14.84 2.75 -11.41
CA LEU A 51 15.75 3.68 -10.75
C LEU A 51 17.06 3.00 -10.30
N ALA A 52 16.97 1.75 -9.88
CA ALA A 52 18.15 0.97 -9.45
C ALA A 52 18.99 0.48 -10.62
N ARG A 53 18.41 0.27 -11.80
CA ARG A 53 19.07 -0.40 -12.93
C ARG A 53 20.42 0.21 -13.31
N PRO A 54 20.57 1.54 -13.47
CA PRO A 54 21.88 2.11 -13.84
C PRO A 54 22.88 2.19 -12.70
N ARG A 55 22.43 2.12 -11.44
CA ARG A 55 23.30 2.34 -10.26
C ARG A 55 23.69 1.03 -9.58
N ASP A 56 22.76 0.09 -9.53
CA ASP A 56 22.92 -1.18 -8.83
C ASP A 56 22.13 -2.25 -9.58
N PRO A 57 22.70 -2.82 -10.65
CA PRO A 57 22.01 -3.84 -11.46
C PRO A 57 21.57 -5.07 -10.68
N ASP A 58 22.32 -5.47 -9.66
CA ASP A 58 21.95 -6.62 -8.83
C ASP A 58 20.71 -6.34 -7.99
N LYS A 59 20.63 -5.13 -7.43
CA LYS A 59 19.45 -4.67 -6.70
C LYS A 59 18.25 -4.59 -7.64
N SER A 60 18.42 -4.04 -8.84
CA SER A 60 17.37 -3.97 -9.85
C SER A 60 16.82 -5.34 -10.19
N ALA A 61 17.71 -6.32 -10.43
CA ALA A 61 17.30 -7.70 -10.73
C ALA A 61 16.54 -8.33 -9.56
N ALA A 62 16.99 -8.10 -8.32
CA ALA A 62 16.31 -8.60 -7.13
C ALA A 62 14.90 -7.99 -6.96
N LEU A 63 14.77 -6.68 -7.18
CA LEU A 63 13.48 -6.01 -7.13
C LEU A 63 12.53 -6.49 -8.23
N GLU A 64 13.06 -6.75 -9.42
CA GLU A 64 12.23 -7.25 -10.53
C GLU A 64 11.69 -8.66 -10.24
N ARG A 65 12.52 -9.54 -9.66
CA ARG A 65 12.07 -10.86 -9.21
C ARG A 65 10.99 -10.73 -8.15
N TRP A 66 11.17 -9.82 -7.19
CA TRP A 66 10.20 -9.57 -6.14
C TRP A 66 8.89 -9.03 -6.72
N LEU A 67 8.94 -8.12 -7.69
CA LEU A 67 7.74 -7.64 -8.39
C LEU A 67 6.95 -8.79 -9.00
N PHE A 68 7.63 -9.71 -9.67
CA PHE A 68 6.99 -10.88 -10.26
C PHE A 68 6.35 -11.77 -9.17
N GLU A 69 7.03 -11.98 -8.06
CA GLU A 69 6.51 -12.75 -6.92
C GLU A 69 5.26 -12.10 -6.32
N VAL A 70 5.27 -10.78 -6.17
CA VAL A 70 4.12 -10.02 -5.66
C VAL A 70 2.94 -10.14 -6.62
N GLU A 71 3.15 -9.94 -7.92
CA GLU A 71 2.08 -10.08 -8.92
C GLU A 71 1.47 -11.48 -8.88
N THR A 72 2.30 -12.51 -8.74
CA THR A 72 1.85 -13.90 -8.69
C THR A 72 1.07 -14.19 -7.41
N ALA A 73 1.60 -13.77 -6.26
CA ALA A 73 0.99 -14.02 -4.96
C ALA A 73 -0.37 -13.32 -4.82
N PHE A 74 -0.53 -12.15 -5.41
CA PHE A 74 -1.76 -11.36 -5.30
C PHE A 74 -2.64 -11.41 -6.56
N ALA A 75 -2.39 -12.37 -7.46
CA ALA A 75 -3.24 -12.55 -8.64
C ALA A 75 -4.71 -12.67 -8.23
N GLY A 76 -5.58 -11.86 -8.86
CA GLY A 76 -7.00 -11.78 -8.51
C GLY A 76 -7.33 -10.82 -7.37
N ARG A 77 -6.32 -10.28 -6.67
CA ARG A 77 -6.51 -9.31 -5.58
C ARG A 77 -5.80 -7.99 -5.85
N VAL A 78 -5.61 -7.65 -7.11
CA VAL A 78 -5.05 -6.36 -7.55
C VAL A 78 -6.18 -5.50 -8.12
N LEU A 79 -6.35 -4.31 -7.56
CA LEU A 79 -7.43 -3.38 -7.93
C LEU A 79 -6.89 -2.24 -8.80
N GLY A 80 -7.61 -1.96 -9.89
CA GLY A 80 -7.28 -0.84 -10.79
C GLY A 80 -7.93 0.46 -10.36
N ILE A 81 -7.61 1.52 -11.09
CA ILE A 81 -8.22 2.84 -10.93
C ILE A 81 -9.36 2.96 -11.93
N ASP A 82 -10.57 2.73 -11.49
CA ASP A 82 -11.76 2.85 -12.31
C ASP A 82 -12.45 4.21 -12.15
N ASN A 83 -13.62 4.38 -12.77
CA ASN A 83 -14.37 5.63 -12.70
C ASN A 83 -14.80 5.96 -11.27
N ALA A 84 -15.21 4.96 -10.49
CA ALA A 84 -15.63 5.16 -9.09
C ALA A 84 -14.47 5.63 -8.23
N VAL A 85 -13.30 5.04 -8.40
CA VAL A 85 -12.07 5.45 -7.68
C VAL A 85 -11.70 6.89 -8.04
N SER A 86 -11.71 7.22 -9.33
CA SER A 86 -11.36 8.57 -9.81
C SER A 86 -12.32 9.63 -9.29
N ASP A 87 -13.63 9.34 -9.28
CA ASP A 87 -14.64 10.23 -8.73
C ASP A 87 -14.40 10.49 -7.25
N GLN A 88 -14.17 9.42 -6.48
CA GLN A 88 -13.90 9.53 -5.05
C GLN A 88 -12.61 10.32 -4.77
N TRP A 89 -11.56 10.07 -5.55
CA TRP A 89 -10.31 10.82 -5.46
C TRP A 89 -10.53 12.31 -5.69
N GLY A 90 -11.35 12.67 -6.68
CA GLY A 90 -11.68 14.05 -6.95
C GLY A 90 -12.37 14.73 -5.77
N ARG A 91 -13.32 14.05 -5.13
CA ARG A 91 -14.02 14.54 -3.95
C ARG A 91 -13.07 14.75 -2.77
N MET A 92 -12.18 13.81 -2.51
CA MET A 92 -11.18 13.91 -1.44
C MET A 92 -10.19 15.05 -1.69
N SER A 93 -9.72 15.17 -2.93
CA SER A 93 -8.73 16.19 -3.32
C SER A 93 -9.29 17.61 -3.23
N ALA A 94 -10.60 17.78 -3.31
CA ALA A 94 -11.26 19.07 -3.15
C ALA A 94 -11.32 19.52 -1.69
N VAL A 95 -11.21 18.59 -0.72
CA VAL A 95 -11.23 18.92 0.71
C VAL A 95 -9.95 19.65 1.11
N ARG A 96 -8.81 19.12 0.68
CA ARG A 96 -7.48 19.70 0.91
C ARG A 96 -6.46 19.07 -0.04
N PRO A 97 -5.27 19.69 -0.22
CA PRO A 97 -4.19 19.06 -0.98
C PRO A 97 -3.75 17.74 -0.33
N ILE A 98 -3.59 16.69 -1.15
CA ILE A 98 -3.06 15.40 -0.74
C ILE A 98 -2.08 14.90 -1.80
N PRO A 99 -1.04 14.14 -1.43
CA PRO A 99 -0.18 13.49 -2.42
C PRO A 99 -1.02 12.60 -3.34
N VAL A 100 -0.77 12.66 -4.63
CA VAL A 100 -1.66 12.02 -5.63
C VAL A 100 -1.81 10.52 -5.40
N ILE A 101 -0.69 9.82 -5.22
CA ILE A 101 -0.73 8.35 -5.04
C ILE A 101 -1.46 8.00 -3.75
N ASP A 102 -1.16 8.69 -2.64
CA ASP A 102 -1.82 8.44 -1.35
C ASP A 102 -3.33 8.67 -1.47
N GLY A 103 -3.73 9.73 -2.15
CA GLY A 103 -5.15 10.04 -2.39
C GLY A 103 -5.84 8.98 -3.23
N LEU A 104 -5.19 8.49 -4.28
CA LEU A 104 -5.75 7.42 -5.13
C LEU A 104 -5.86 6.09 -4.37
N LEU A 105 -4.90 5.78 -3.49
CA LEU A 105 -4.98 4.59 -2.64
C LEU A 105 -6.14 4.73 -1.64
N ALA A 106 -6.29 5.89 -1.01
CA ALA A 106 -7.39 6.14 -0.09
C ALA A 106 -8.75 6.01 -0.80
N ALA A 107 -8.87 6.56 -2.01
CA ALA A 107 -10.09 6.46 -2.82
C ALA A 107 -10.39 5.01 -3.22
N THR A 108 -9.36 4.23 -3.57
CA THR A 108 -9.50 2.81 -3.89
C THR A 108 -10.04 2.04 -2.68
N ALA A 109 -9.50 2.31 -1.50
CA ALA A 109 -9.95 1.66 -0.27
C ALA A 109 -11.42 1.98 0.03
N VAL A 110 -11.80 3.26 -0.06
CA VAL A 110 -13.19 3.69 0.20
C VAL A 110 -14.17 3.01 -0.75
N THR A 111 -13.89 3.05 -2.05
CA THR A 111 -14.82 2.52 -3.06
C THR A 111 -14.94 1.00 -3.03
N ASN A 112 -13.97 0.30 -2.47
CA ASN A 112 -13.95 -1.17 -2.38
C ASN A 112 -14.21 -1.69 -0.96
N GLY A 113 -14.53 -0.80 -0.01
CA GLY A 113 -14.85 -1.22 1.36
C GLY A 113 -13.66 -1.80 2.13
N LEU A 114 -12.43 -1.32 1.82
CA LEU A 114 -11.20 -1.81 2.42
C LEU A 114 -10.64 -0.82 3.44
N THR A 115 -9.86 -1.32 4.39
CA THR A 115 -9.01 -0.49 5.24
C THR A 115 -7.69 -0.26 4.53
N LEU A 116 -7.29 1.00 4.39
CA LEU A 116 -5.98 1.35 3.83
C LEU A 116 -4.91 1.14 4.90
N VAL A 117 -3.89 0.35 4.59
CA VAL A 117 -2.76 0.08 5.48
C VAL A 117 -1.53 0.79 4.94
N THR A 118 -1.07 1.81 5.66
CA THR A 118 0.00 2.70 5.19
C THR A 118 0.77 3.32 6.36
N ALA A 119 2.05 3.60 6.13
CA ALA A 119 2.85 4.41 7.05
C ALA A 119 2.51 5.92 6.94
N ASN A 120 1.85 6.32 5.86
CA ASN A 120 1.51 7.72 5.56
C ASN A 120 0.09 8.07 6.02
N ASP A 121 -0.34 7.55 7.15
CA ASP A 121 -1.70 7.72 7.67
C ASP A 121 -2.10 9.19 7.85
N ARG A 122 -1.14 10.05 8.20
CA ARG A 122 -1.38 11.49 8.39
C ARG A 122 -1.73 12.20 7.08
N ASP A 123 -1.16 11.75 5.95
CA ASP A 123 -1.39 12.35 4.65
C ASP A 123 -2.82 12.15 4.15
N VAL A 124 -3.50 11.13 4.64
CA VAL A 124 -4.87 10.79 4.22
C VAL A 124 -5.89 10.92 5.36
N ALA A 125 -5.48 11.46 6.50
CA ALA A 125 -6.36 11.61 7.65
C ALA A 125 -7.54 12.57 7.37
N GLY A 126 -8.72 12.23 7.87
CA GLY A 126 -9.90 13.08 7.76
C GLY A 126 -10.59 13.08 6.40
N LEU A 127 -10.24 12.17 5.50
CA LEU A 127 -10.79 12.11 4.14
C LEU A 127 -11.86 11.02 3.94
N GLY A 128 -12.30 10.37 5.02
CA GLY A 128 -13.34 9.35 4.97
C GLY A 128 -12.83 7.92 4.78
N ALA A 129 -11.53 7.71 4.57
CA ALA A 129 -10.96 6.38 4.50
C ALA A 129 -10.72 5.84 5.91
N VAL A 130 -10.96 4.53 6.10
CA VAL A 130 -10.50 3.82 7.30
C VAL A 130 -9.02 3.49 7.09
N VAL A 131 -8.16 3.95 7.98
CA VAL A 131 -6.70 3.85 7.81
C VAL A 131 -6.09 3.15 9.02
N HIS A 132 -5.13 2.27 8.75
CA HIS A 132 -4.35 1.59 9.78
C HIS A 132 -2.86 1.73 9.48
N ASN A 133 -2.09 2.17 10.48
CA ASN A 133 -0.64 2.25 10.40
C ASN A 133 -0.02 1.22 11.34
N PRO A 134 0.43 0.05 10.83
CA PRO A 134 0.96 -1.02 11.68
C PRO A 134 2.34 -0.72 12.27
N PHE A 135 3.01 0.37 11.84
CA PHE A 135 4.25 0.83 12.47
C PHE A 135 4.00 1.36 13.88
N ARG A 136 2.77 1.83 14.16
CA ARG A 136 2.41 2.35 15.48
C ARG A 136 2.06 1.20 16.41
N SER A 137 2.44 1.32 17.69
CA SER A 137 2.01 0.37 18.71
C SER A 137 0.50 0.49 18.94
N GLY A 138 -0.11 -0.51 19.59
CA GLY A 138 -1.53 -0.49 19.90
C GLY A 138 -1.97 0.71 20.73
N GLU A 139 -1.07 1.30 21.50
CA GLU A 139 -1.32 2.48 22.30
C GLU A 139 -1.48 3.75 21.47
N ASP A 140 -0.90 3.78 20.27
CA ASP A 140 -0.95 4.92 19.36
C ASP A 140 -2.21 4.93 18.49
N ARG A 141 -3.08 3.94 18.63
CA ARG A 141 -4.30 3.78 17.81
C ARG A 141 -5.48 4.59 18.30
N GLN A 142 -5.37 5.24 19.42
CA GLN A 142 -6.48 5.97 20.07
C GLN A 142 -6.58 7.41 19.57
N VAL A 143 -6.78 7.61 18.31
CA VAL A 143 -6.98 8.97 17.79
C VAL A 143 -8.25 9.04 16.97
#